data_5a71822fb0a3a9ec072b4b95308d929d
#
_entry.id   5a71822fb0a3a9ec072b4b95308d929d
#
_cell.length_a   1.000
_cell.length_b   1.000
_cell.length_c   1.000
_cell.angle_alpha   90.00
_cell.angle_beta   90.00
_cell.angle_gamma   90.00
#
_symmetry.space_group_name_H-M   'P 1'
#
loop_
_entity.id
_entity.type
_entity.pdbx_description
1 polymer ?
#
loop_
_entity_poly.entity_id
_entity_poly.type
_entity_poly.pdbx_seq_one_letter_code
_entity_poly.pdbx_strand_id
1 'polypeptide(L)'
;NTNSEDAELTRENKAKVTAIDRVQAVIEFNLDGTIITANNNFLGAMGYQLNEIQGSHHGMFVESEYRNSHEYSQFWETLRRGEFQSGEFKRVNKAGEEVWIHASYNPIFDDDGKPYKVVKFASDITEQKRQTIESNRVKFALDACAESCLMVADENYDLVYTNKGVQDMFDVAESDIKKSIPTFSANNVIGNSIDIFHKNPAHQRQLL
;
A
#
# COMPACT_ATOMS: atom_id res chain seq x y z
N ASN A 1 34.70 33.13 0.23
CA ASN A 1 33.82 32.31 1.08
C ASN A 1 32.65 31.69 0.26
N THR A 2 32.00 32.38 -0.67
CA THR A 2 30.86 31.87 -1.48
C THR A 2 31.20 30.59 -2.25
N ASN A 3 32.36 30.47 -2.90
CA ASN A 3 32.77 29.27 -3.64
C ASN A 3 32.94 28.01 -2.76
N SER A 4 33.26 28.16 -1.47
CA SER A 4 33.40 27.04 -0.53
C SER A 4 32.03 26.58 -0.02
N GLU A 5 31.11 27.52 0.24
CA GLU A 5 29.75 27.23 0.68
C GLU A 5 28.93 26.56 -0.42
N ASP A 6 29.05 27.02 -1.67
CA ASP A 6 28.39 26.42 -2.84
C ASP A 6 28.87 24.99 -3.11
N ALA A 7 30.19 24.75 -2.95
CA ALA A 7 30.76 23.42 -3.12
C ALA A 7 30.31 22.44 -2.00
N GLU A 8 30.17 22.92 -0.77
CA GLU A 8 29.69 22.14 0.37
C GLU A 8 28.22 21.78 0.20
N LEU A 9 27.38 22.76 -0.17
CA LEU A 9 25.96 22.53 -0.44
C LEU A 9 25.75 21.52 -1.59
N THR A 10 26.55 21.65 -2.66
CA THR A 10 26.50 20.70 -3.79
C THR A 10 26.85 19.28 -3.35
N ARG A 11 27.88 19.12 -2.50
CA ARG A 11 28.27 17.82 -1.95
C ARG A 11 27.18 17.22 -1.06
N GLU A 12 26.59 18.03 -0.19
CA GLU A 12 25.51 17.59 0.70
C GLU A 12 24.29 17.16 -0.10
N ASN A 13 23.86 17.94 -1.10
CA ASN A 13 22.74 17.60 -1.96
C ASN A 13 22.99 16.30 -2.74
N LYS A 14 24.20 16.09 -3.25
CA LYS A 14 24.59 14.83 -3.90
C LYS A 14 24.53 13.65 -2.94
N ALA A 15 24.95 13.82 -1.69
CA ALA A 15 24.90 12.77 -0.68
C ALA A 15 23.44 12.43 -0.32
N LYS A 16 22.54 13.43 -0.20
CA LYS A 16 21.10 13.22 0.03
C LYS A 16 20.45 12.43 -1.12
N VAL A 17 20.71 12.81 -2.36
CA VAL A 17 20.23 12.09 -3.55
C VAL A 17 20.72 10.64 -3.55
N THR A 18 22.02 10.41 -3.26
CA THR A 18 22.59 9.07 -3.19
C THR A 18 21.92 8.23 -2.08
N ALA A 19 21.56 8.83 -0.94
CA ALA A 19 20.85 8.14 0.13
C ALA A 19 19.44 7.72 -0.30
N ILE A 20 18.73 8.57 -1.01
CA ILE A 20 17.41 8.27 -1.58
C ILE A 20 17.51 7.13 -2.60
N ASP A 21 18.47 7.19 -3.51
CA ASP A 21 18.71 6.16 -4.54
C ASP A 21 18.99 4.77 -3.98
N ARG A 22 19.48 4.66 -2.74
CA ARG A 22 19.74 3.35 -2.10
C ARG A 22 18.46 2.62 -1.72
N VAL A 23 17.38 3.33 -1.41
CA VAL A 23 16.17 2.75 -0.81
C VAL A 23 14.93 2.92 -1.69
N GLN A 24 14.90 3.93 -2.56
CA GLN A 24 13.76 4.22 -3.43
C GLN A 24 14.01 3.73 -4.85
N ALA A 25 12.97 3.23 -5.50
CA ALA A 25 12.94 3.09 -6.94
C ALA A 25 12.78 4.49 -7.57
N VAL A 26 13.74 4.91 -8.39
CA VAL A 26 13.76 6.25 -9.00
C VAL A 26 13.79 6.12 -10.52
N ILE A 27 12.96 6.90 -11.19
CA ILE A 27 12.95 7.02 -12.65
C ILE A 27 12.61 8.45 -13.06
N GLU A 28 13.25 8.95 -14.10
CA GLU A 28 13.08 10.28 -14.63
C GLU A 28 12.46 10.27 -16.02
N PHE A 29 11.61 11.24 -16.27
CA PHE A 29 10.91 11.41 -17.54
C PHE A 29 11.01 12.83 -18.06
N ASN A 30 10.98 12.96 -19.37
CA ASN A 30 10.59 14.21 -20.01
C ASN A 30 9.09 14.49 -19.72
N LEU A 31 8.65 15.72 -19.94
CA LEU A 31 7.25 16.12 -19.69
C LEU A 31 6.23 15.40 -20.61
N ASP A 32 6.69 14.82 -21.71
CA ASP A 32 5.87 13.98 -22.59
C ASP A 32 5.75 12.52 -22.12
N GLY A 33 6.42 12.16 -21.03
CA GLY A 33 6.44 10.80 -20.49
C GLY A 33 7.53 9.90 -21.05
N THR A 34 8.44 10.42 -21.87
CA THR A 34 9.61 9.68 -22.37
C THR A 34 10.63 9.49 -21.26
N ILE A 35 11.12 8.26 -21.08
CA ILE A 35 12.06 7.88 -20.04
C ILE A 35 13.45 8.42 -20.33
N ILE A 36 14.00 9.15 -19.36
CA ILE A 36 15.38 9.68 -19.40
C ILE A 36 16.34 8.67 -18.80
N THR A 37 16.10 8.24 -17.58
CA THR A 37 16.94 7.29 -16.83
C THR A 37 16.16 6.64 -15.70
N ALA A 38 16.68 5.55 -15.15
CA ALA A 38 16.15 4.88 -13.96
C ALA A 38 17.29 4.27 -13.14
N ASN A 39 17.10 4.16 -11.82
CA ASN A 39 18.06 3.51 -10.95
C ASN A 39 17.84 1.98 -10.89
N ASN A 40 18.80 1.27 -10.29
CA ASN A 40 18.78 -0.19 -10.19
C ASN A 40 17.56 -0.72 -9.41
N ASN A 41 17.06 0.03 -8.42
CA ASN A 41 15.89 -0.38 -7.66
C ASN A 41 14.64 -0.40 -8.56
N PHE A 42 14.45 0.64 -9.39
CA PHE A 42 13.36 0.66 -10.36
C PHE A 42 13.49 -0.45 -11.40
N LEU A 43 14.70 -0.60 -11.96
CA LEU A 43 14.98 -1.62 -12.98
C LEU A 43 14.75 -3.03 -12.44
N GLY A 44 15.17 -3.31 -11.20
CA GLY A 44 14.95 -4.58 -10.53
C GLY A 44 13.47 -4.88 -10.28
N ALA A 45 12.72 -3.90 -9.75
CA ALA A 45 11.28 -4.07 -9.48
C ALA A 45 10.46 -4.30 -10.75
N MET A 46 10.84 -3.68 -11.87
CA MET A 46 10.12 -3.77 -13.13
C MET A 46 10.68 -4.85 -14.07
N GLY A 47 11.83 -5.47 -13.74
CA GLY A 47 12.43 -6.55 -14.52
C GLY A 47 13.08 -6.12 -15.84
N TYR A 48 13.47 -4.85 -15.98
CA TYR A 48 14.06 -4.31 -17.18
C TYR A 48 15.55 -3.94 -16.99
N GLN A 49 16.26 -3.83 -18.11
CA GLN A 49 17.55 -3.15 -18.17
C GLN A 49 17.34 -1.71 -18.67
N LEU A 50 18.22 -0.78 -18.29
CA LEU A 50 18.07 0.63 -18.65
C LEU A 50 17.99 0.84 -20.17
N ASN A 51 18.83 0.15 -20.93
CA ASN A 51 18.87 0.24 -22.40
C ASN A 51 17.60 -0.28 -23.09
N GLU A 52 16.75 -1.03 -22.39
CA GLU A 52 15.47 -1.53 -22.92
C GLU A 52 14.34 -0.50 -22.78
N ILE A 53 14.46 0.41 -21.79
CA ILE A 53 13.39 1.36 -21.46
C ILE A 53 13.74 2.81 -21.77
N GLN A 54 15.02 3.16 -21.79
CA GLN A 54 15.46 4.53 -22.09
C GLN A 54 14.97 4.99 -23.45
N GLY A 55 14.37 6.17 -23.53
CA GLY A 55 13.73 6.68 -24.73
C GLY A 55 12.34 6.13 -25.02
N SER A 56 11.89 5.09 -24.31
CA SER A 56 10.53 4.59 -24.40
C SER A 56 9.57 5.45 -23.55
N HIS A 57 8.27 5.31 -23.78
CA HIS A 57 7.28 6.08 -23.05
C HIS A 57 6.81 5.34 -21.78
N HIS A 58 6.53 6.07 -20.67
CA HIS A 58 5.98 5.55 -19.39
C HIS A 58 4.81 4.58 -19.59
N GLY A 59 4.01 4.78 -20.64
CA GLY A 59 2.88 3.92 -20.97
C GLY A 59 3.22 2.44 -21.15
N MET A 60 4.50 2.06 -21.28
CA MET A 60 4.92 0.66 -21.31
C MET A 60 4.72 -0.08 -19.97
N PHE A 61 4.64 0.65 -18.86
CA PHE A 61 4.47 0.11 -17.52
C PHE A 61 3.01 0.05 -17.06
N VAL A 62 2.06 0.45 -17.90
CA VAL A 62 0.64 0.49 -17.56
C VAL A 62 -0.18 -0.39 -18.51
N GLU A 63 -1.32 -0.85 -18.03
CA GLU A 63 -2.26 -1.61 -18.86
C GLU A 63 -2.75 -0.76 -20.04
N SER A 64 -3.00 -1.40 -21.17
CA SER A 64 -3.39 -0.71 -22.42
C SER A 64 -4.70 0.08 -22.26
N GLU A 65 -5.63 -0.41 -21.47
CA GLU A 65 -6.90 0.27 -21.20
C GLU A 65 -6.66 1.60 -20.47
N TYR A 66 -5.90 1.59 -19.38
CA TYR A 66 -5.55 2.80 -18.64
C TYR A 66 -4.70 3.75 -19.48
N ARG A 67 -3.72 3.23 -20.24
CA ARG A 67 -2.87 4.05 -21.13
C ARG A 67 -3.67 4.87 -22.15
N ASN A 68 -4.79 4.34 -22.60
CA ASN A 68 -5.67 4.98 -23.58
C ASN A 68 -6.81 5.79 -22.94
N SER A 69 -6.86 5.88 -21.61
CA SER A 69 -7.91 6.57 -20.88
C SER A 69 -7.69 8.08 -20.83
N HIS A 70 -8.76 8.79 -20.54
CA HIS A 70 -8.72 10.24 -20.31
C HIS A 70 -7.94 10.56 -19.01
N GLU A 71 -8.06 9.72 -17.98
CA GLU A 71 -7.35 9.87 -16.71
C GLU A 71 -5.83 9.85 -16.91
N TYR A 72 -5.32 8.97 -17.78
CA TYR A 72 -3.90 8.92 -18.08
C TYR A 72 -3.41 10.17 -18.81
N SER A 73 -4.21 10.72 -19.70
CA SER A 73 -3.91 11.98 -20.36
C SER A 73 -3.91 13.16 -19.38
N GLN A 74 -4.91 13.24 -18.50
CA GLN A 74 -4.99 14.25 -17.44
C GLN A 74 -3.82 14.13 -16.45
N PHE A 75 -3.40 12.92 -16.10
CA PHE A 75 -2.25 12.67 -15.23
C PHE A 75 -1.00 13.38 -15.76
N TRP A 76 -0.67 13.20 -17.05
CA TRP A 76 0.48 13.87 -17.67
C TRP A 76 0.27 15.37 -17.87
N GLU A 77 -0.95 15.83 -18.13
CA GLU A 77 -1.26 17.27 -18.20
C GLU A 77 -1.03 17.96 -16.84
N THR A 78 -1.42 17.32 -15.75
CA THR A 78 -1.21 17.82 -14.39
C THR A 78 0.28 18.00 -14.10
N LEU A 79 1.09 16.99 -14.44
CA LEU A 79 2.55 17.07 -14.29
C LEU A 79 3.17 18.19 -15.16
N ARG A 80 2.69 18.37 -16.39
CA ARG A 80 3.13 19.47 -17.28
C ARG A 80 2.80 20.87 -16.74
N ARG A 81 1.73 20.98 -15.95
CA ARG A 81 1.40 22.24 -15.25
C ARG A 81 2.25 22.47 -14.00
N GLY A 82 3.13 21.54 -13.65
CA GLY A 82 3.99 21.65 -12.47
C GLY A 82 3.34 21.15 -11.18
N GLU A 83 2.23 20.42 -11.27
CA GLU A 83 1.54 19.85 -10.11
C GLU A 83 2.02 18.41 -9.91
N PHE A 84 2.43 18.03 -8.69
CA PHE A 84 2.84 16.67 -8.37
C PHE A 84 1.64 15.71 -8.31
N GLN A 85 1.91 14.42 -8.53
CA GLN A 85 0.93 13.35 -8.36
C GLN A 85 1.48 12.31 -7.38
N SER A 86 0.68 11.88 -6.42
CA SER A 86 1.08 10.86 -5.45
C SER A 86 -0.07 9.91 -5.17
N GLY A 87 0.26 8.63 -4.94
CA GLY A 87 -0.73 7.59 -4.64
C GLY A 87 -0.20 6.19 -4.84
N GLU A 88 -1.12 5.25 -4.79
CA GLU A 88 -0.87 3.86 -5.12
C GLU A 88 -1.26 3.58 -6.57
N PHE A 89 -0.37 2.93 -7.29
CA PHE A 89 -0.55 2.69 -8.70
C PHE A 89 -0.26 1.23 -9.05
N LYS A 90 -1.13 0.65 -9.86
CA LYS A 90 -0.87 -0.63 -10.49
C LYS A 90 0.00 -0.44 -11.73
N ARG A 91 1.04 -1.26 -11.84
CA ARG A 91 1.97 -1.29 -12.98
C ARG A 91 2.12 -2.71 -13.49
N VAL A 92 2.66 -2.85 -14.68
CA VAL A 92 2.94 -4.14 -15.31
C VAL A 92 4.44 -4.22 -15.56
N ASN A 93 5.08 -5.27 -15.04
CA ASN A 93 6.51 -5.52 -15.23
C ASN A 93 6.79 -6.18 -16.60
N LYS A 94 8.06 -6.44 -16.88
CA LYS A 94 8.50 -7.08 -18.13
C LYS A 94 7.91 -8.48 -18.34
N ALA A 95 7.65 -9.21 -17.27
CA ALA A 95 7.03 -10.54 -17.33
C ALA A 95 5.50 -10.50 -17.53
N GLY A 96 4.90 -9.30 -17.54
CA GLY A 96 3.45 -9.13 -17.62
C GLY A 96 2.74 -9.28 -16.28
N GLU A 97 3.48 -9.29 -15.17
CA GLU A 97 2.93 -9.42 -13.83
C GLU A 97 2.56 -8.06 -13.23
N GLU A 98 1.55 -8.05 -12.37
CA GLU A 98 1.14 -6.86 -11.64
C GLU A 98 2.18 -6.50 -10.56
N VAL A 99 2.58 -5.23 -10.57
CA VAL A 99 3.42 -4.61 -9.53
C VAL A 99 2.66 -3.42 -8.96
N TRP A 100 2.38 -3.46 -7.66
CA TRP A 100 1.78 -2.34 -6.95
C TRP A 100 2.86 -1.47 -6.35
N ILE A 101 2.77 -0.18 -6.63
CA ILE A 101 3.72 0.80 -6.12
C ILE A 101 3.00 1.92 -5.38
N HIS A 102 3.57 2.36 -4.28
CA HIS A 102 3.27 3.68 -3.72
C HIS A 102 4.30 4.66 -4.29
N ALA A 103 3.86 5.66 -5.02
CA ALA A 103 4.75 6.53 -5.77
C ALA A 103 4.34 8.00 -5.72
N SER A 104 5.34 8.88 -5.88
CA SER A 104 5.16 10.29 -6.15
C SER A 104 5.88 10.68 -7.45
N TYR A 105 5.21 11.44 -8.29
CA TYR A 105 5.72 12.01 -9.53
C TYR A 105 5.87 13.51 -9.32
N ASN A 106 7.09 14.01 -9.42
CA ASN A 106 7.44 15.35 -8.99
C ASN A 106 8.03 16.11 -10.17
N PRO A 107 7.35 17.14 -10.71
CA PRO A 107 7.93 18.03 -11.70
C PRO A 107 9.15 18.76 -11.14
N ILE A 108 10.19 18.84 -11.93
CA ILE A 108 11.41 19.61 -11.64
C ILE A 108 11.39 20.86 -12.51
N PHE A 109 11.72 21.99 -11.89
CA PHE A 109 11.60 23.30 -12.49
C PHE A 109 12.98 23.86 -12.86
N ASP A 110 13.04 24.62 -13.93
CA ASP A 110 14.19 25.44 -14.30
C ASP A 110 14.25 26.75 -13.50
N ASP A 111 15.25 27.58 -13.78
CA ASP A 111 15.46 28.85 -13.10
C ASP A 111 14.34 29.89 -13.40
N ASP A 112 13.60 29.70 -14.48
CA ASP A 112 12.44 30.52 -14.84
C ASP A 112 11.13 30.02 -14.21
N GLY A 113 11.20 28.95 -13.40
CA GLY A 113 10.05 28.35 -12.73
C GLY A 113 9.16 27.51 -13.66
N LYS A 114 9.67 27.06 -14.81
CA LYS A 114 8.97 26.16 -15.73
C LYS A 114 9.35 24.72 -15.46
N PRO A 115 8.38 23.80 -15.40
CA PRO A 115 8.70 22.37 -15.32
C PRO A 115 9.41 21.91 -16.60
N TYR A 116 10.50 21.13 -16.47
CA TYR A 116 11.24 20.61 -17.61
C TYR A 116 11.43 19.10 -17.62
N LYS A 117 11.28 18.44 -16.47
CA LYS A 117 11.27 16.99 -16.34
C LYS A 117 10.44 16.56 -15.13
N VAL A 118 10.17 15.25 -15.02
CA VAL A 118 9.50 14.65 -13.88
C VAL A 118 10.43 13.62 -13.25
N VAL A 119 10.60 13.66 -11.93
CA VAL A 119 11.27 12.62 -11.14
C VAL A 119 10.23 11.86 -10.34
N LYS A 120 10.21 10.55 -10.51
CA LYS A 120 9.35 9.65 -9.75
C LYS A 120 10.15 8.91 -8.71
N PHE A 121 9.64 8.93 -7.49
CA PHE A 121 10.08 8.06 -6.39
C PHE A 121 8.99 7.03 -6.13
N ALA A 122 9.38 5.76 -5.92
CA ALA A 122 8.42 4.70 -5.67
C ALA A 122 8.96 3.65 -4.70
N SER A 123 8.03 3.06 -3.94
CA SER A 123 8.24 1.86 -3.15
C SER A 123 7.34 0.75 -3.67
N ASP A 124 7.86 -0.46 -3.78
CA ASP A 124 7.07 -1.64 -4.10
C ASP A 124 6.21 -2.03 -2.88
N ILE A 125 4.91 -2.11 -3.08
CA ILE A 125 3.92 -2.51 -2.07
C ILE A 125 3.14 -3.75 -2.52
N THR A 126 3.65 -4.51 -3.49
CA THR A 126 2.97 -5.67 -4.07
C THR A 126 2.65 -6.71 -3.01
N GLU A 127 3.61 -7.01 -2.16
CA GLU A 127 3.42 -8.00 -1.09
C GLU A 127 2.39 -7.53 -0.05
N GLN A 128 2.43 -6.26 0.37
CA GLN A 128 1.42 -5.69 1.27
C GLN A 128 0.01 -5.75 0.67
N LYS A 129 -0.12 -5.46 -0.63
CA LYS A 129 -1.40 -5.57 -1.35
C LYS A 129 -1.88 -7.01 -1.42
N ARG A 130 -0.98 -7.97 -1.69
CA ARG A 130 -1.31 -9.40 -1.74
C ARG A 130 -1.82 -9.89 -0.39
N GLN A 131 -1.12 -9.57 0.70
CA GLN A 131 -1.52 -9.93 2.06
C GLN A 131 -2.86 -9.31 2.45
N THR A 132 -3.11 -8.06 2.10
CA THR A 132 -4.39 -7.39 2.35
C THR A 132 -5.53 -8.06 1.60
N ILE A 133 -5.32 -8.40 0.32
CA ILE A 133 -6.33 -9.11 -0.49
C ILE A 133 -6.62 -10.49 0.10
N GLU A 134 -5.59 -11.23 0.49
CA GLU A 134 -5.76 -12.56 1.08
C GLU A 134 -6.50 -12.51 2.42
N SER A 135 -6.11 -11.60 3.32
CA SER A 135 -6.82 -11.37 4.59
C SER A 135 -8.29 -11.04 4.36
N ASN A 136 -8.58 -10.18 3.39
CA ASN A 136 -9.96 -9.83 3.05
C ASN A 136 -10.73 -11.02 2.48
N ARG A 137 -10.12 -11.87 1.64
CA ARG A 137 -10.75 -13.10 1.12
C ARG A 137 -11.13 -14.05 2.24
N VAL A 138 -10.21 -14.27 3.20
CA VAL A 138 -10.48 -15.11 4.37
C VAL A 138 -11.64 -14.53 5.18
N LYS A 139 -11.61 -13.22 5.45
CA LYS A 139 -12.70 -12.54 6.15
C LYS A 139 -14.05 -12.69 5.43
N PHE A 140 -14.08 -12.46 4.13
CA PHE A 140 -15.29 -12.63 3.33
C PHE A 140 -15.83 -14.08 3.36
N ALA A 141 -14.92 -15.08 3.32
CA ALA A 141 -15.33 -16.48 3.42
C ALA A 141 -15.95 -16.78 4.79
N LEU A 142 -15.37 -16.27 5.88
CA LEU A 142 -15.91 -16.43 7.22
C LEU A 142 -17.25 -15.70 7.39
N ASP A 143 -17.39 -14.50 6.83
CA ASP A 143 -18.66 -13.74 6.86
C ASP A 143 -19.77 -14.41 6.04
N ALA A 144 -19.42 -15.08 4.93
CA ALA A 144 -20.37 -15.83 4.11
C ALA A 144 -20.94 -17.06 4.85
N CYS A 145 -20.26 -17.56 5.89
CA CYS A 145 -20.76 -18.62 6.78
C CYS A 145 -21.69 -18.07 7.88
N ALA A 146 -22.57 -17.14 7.55
CA ALA A 146 -23.42 -16.45 8.53
C ALA A 146 -24.39 -17.36 9.31
N GLU A 147 -24.74 -18.52 8.76
CA GLU A 147 -25.54 -19.54 9.47
C GLU A 147 -24.77 -20.23 10.61
N SER A 148 -23.47 -20.14 10.61
CA SER A 148 -22.59 -20.68 11.65
C SER A 148 -21.99 -19.55 12.47
N CYS A 149 -22.08 -19.62 13.79
CA CYS A 149 -21.44 -18.65 14.69
C CYS A 149 -19.94 -18.95 14.76
N LEU A 150 -19.12 -18.09 14.12
CA LEU A 150 -17.66 -18.24 14.09
C LEU A 150 -16.98 -17.12 14.87
N MET A 151 -16.10 -17.51 15.78
CA MET A 151 -15.21 -16.62 16.52
C MET A 151 -13.76 -17.08 16.32
N VAL A 152 -12.83 -16.14 16.21
CA VAL A 152 -11.40 -16.41 16.17
C VAL A 152 -10.73 -15.65 17.30
N ALA A 153 -9.92 -16.37 18.07
CA ALA A 153 -9.05 -15.79 19.09
C ALA A 153 -7.58 -15.94 18.66
N ASP A 154 -6.75 -15.04 19.13
CA ASP A 154 -5.31 -15.09 18.95
C ASP A 154 -4.63 -16.04 19.95
N GLU A 155 -3.30 -16.10 19.94
CA GLU A 155 -2.48 -16.91 20.84
C GLU A 155 -2.58 -16.52 22.32
N ASN A 156 -3.10 -15.32 22.63
CA ASN A 156 -3.37 -14.83 23.97
C ASN A 156 -4.81 -15.11 24.43
N TYR A 157 -5.59 -15.79 23.58
CA TYR A 157 -7.02 -16.04 23.76
C TYR A 157 -7.90 -14.79 23.65
N ASP A 158 -7.38 -13.69 23.08
CA ASP A 158 -8.16 -12.49 22.81
C ASP A 158 -8.93 -12.62 21.49
N LEU A 159 -10.21 -12.28 21.50
CA LEU A 159 -11.05 -12.33 20.30
C LEU A 159 -10.59 -11.27 19.28
N VAL A 160 -10.16 -11.75 18.13
CA VAL A 160 -9.69 -10.91 17.02
C VAL A 160 -10.72 -10.83 15.88
N TYR A 161 -11.68 -11.73 15.84
CA TYR A 161 -12.71 -11.73 14.81
C TYR A 161 -14.00 -12.44 15.28
N THR A 162 -15.15 -11.89 14.88
CA THR A 162 -16.46 -12.54 14.95
C THR A 162 -17.18 -12.33 13.61
N ASN A 163 -17.85 -13.36 13.10
CA ASN A 163 -18.68 -13.20 11.90
C ASN A 163 -20.06 -12.62 12.24
N LYS A 164 -20.82 -12.31 11.19
CA LYS A 164 -22.16 -11.75 11.34
C LYS A 164 -23.10 -12.66 12.17
N GLY A 165 -23.00 -13.98 12.02
CA GLY A 165 -23.80 -14.94 12.80
C GLY A 165 -23.59 -14.81 14.31
N VAL A 166 -22.35 -14.61 14.75
CA VAL A 166 -22.04 -14.34 16.17
C VAL A 166 -22.60 -12.99 16.61
N GLN A 167 -22.44 -11.95 15.81
CA GLN A 167 -22.93 -10.62 16.14
C GLN A 167 -24.45 -10.61 16.30
N ASP A 168 -25.18 -11.19 15.34
CA ASP A 168 -26.63 -11.31 15.39
C ASP A 168 -27.09 -12.13 16.63
N MET A 169 -26.37 -13.20 16.96
CA MET A 169 -26.63 -14.01 18.16
C MET A 169 -26.43 -13.18 19.43
N PHE A 170 -25.32 -12.44 19.54
CA PHE A 170 -25.05 -11.60 20.70
C PHE A 170 -26.05 -10.47 20.87
N ASP A 171 -26.45 -9.82 19.77
CA ASP A 171 -27.46 -8.75 19.80
C ASP A 171 -28.80 -9.25 20.36
N VAL A 172 -29.21 -10.47 20.01
CA VAL A 172 -30.44 -11.09 20.52
C VAL A 172 -30.28 -11.53 21.98
N ALA A 173 -29.11 -12.12 22.33
CA ALA A 173 -28.88 -12.74 23.64
C ALA A 173 -28.29 -11.79 24.69
N GLU A 174 -27.95 -10.55 24.34
CA GLU A 174 -27.22 -9.61 25.22
C GLU A 174 -27.86 -9.46 26.59
N SER A 175 -29.19 -9.31 26.63
CA SER A 175 -29.92 -9.12 27.89
C SER A 175 -29.84 -10.35 28.81
N ASP A 176 -29.77 -11.56 28.24
CA ASP A 176 -29.66 -12.81 29.00
C ASP A 176 -28.22 -13.05 29.42
N ILE A 177 -27.26 -12.77 28.57
CA ILE A 177 -25.83 -12.86 28.91
C ILE A 177 -25.48 -11.90 30.04
N LYS A 178 -26.00 -10.68 30.05
CA LYS A 178 -25.80 -9.70 31.14
C LYS A 178 -26.28 -10.15 32.50
N LYS A 179 -27.20 -11.09 32.59
CA LYS A 179 -27.60 -11.70 33.88
C LYS A 179 -26.45 -12.50 34.57
N SER A 180 -25.55 -13.06 33.76
CA SER A 180 -24.39 -13.83 34.22
C SER A 180 -23.08 -13.05 34.10
N ILE A 181 -22.96 -12.16 33.14
CA ILE A 181 -21.79 -11.32 32.83
C ILE A 181 -22.26 -9.84 32.71
N PRO A 182 -22.41 -9.14 33.84
CA PRO A 182 -22.99 -7.78 33.84
C PRO A 182 -22.26 -6.77 32.95
N THR A 183 -20.94 -6.98 32.72
CA THR A 183 -20.08 -6.12 31.91
C THR A 183 -20.13 -6.46 30.40
N PHE A 184 -20.87 -7.49 30.00
CA PHE A 184 -20.94 -7.89 28.61
C PHE A 184 -21.57 -6.80 27.74
N SER A 185 -21.01 -6.61 26.55
CA SER A 185 -21.58 -5.77 25.49
C SER A 185 -21.35 -6.44 24.14
N ALA A 186 -22.41 -6.69 23.39
CA ALA A 186 -22.35 -7.30 22.06
C ALA A 186 -21.45 -6.51 21.09
N ASN A 187 -21.41 -5.19 21.22
CA ASN A 187 -20.60 -4.32 20.39
C ASN A 187 -19.14 -4.18 20.82
N ASN A 188 -18.73 -4.81 21.93
CA ASN A 188 -17.39 -4.68 22.49
C ASN A 188 -16.79 -6.03 22.89
N VAL A 189 -16.96 -7.05 22.04
CA VAL A 189 -16.41 -8.39 22.30
C VAL A 189 -14.99 -8.55 21.74
N ILE A 190 -14.68 -7.89 20.62
CA ILE A 190 -13.34 -7.91 20.03
C ILE A 190 -12.34 -7.24 20.97
N GLY A 191 -11.15 -7.87 21.13
CA GLY A 191 -10.10 -7.46 22.05
C GLY A 191 -10.29 -7.91 23.50
N ASN A 192 -11.38 -8.64 23.79
CA ASN A 192 -11.54 -9.29 25.11
C ASN A 192 -11.21 -10.76 25.01
N SER A 193 -10.74 -11.34 26.14
CA SER A 193 -10.45 -12.76 26.20
C SER A 193 -11.72 -13.61 26.07
N ILE A 194 -11.63 -14.71 25.32
CA ILE A 194 -12.71 -15.72 25.24
C ILE A 194 -13.05 -16.31 26.61
N ASP A 195 -12.18 -16.18 27.61
CA ASP A 195 -12.39 -16.64 28.96
C ASP A 195 -13.64 -16.05 29.61
N ILE A 196 -14.05 -14.85 29.21
CA ILE A 196 -15.26 -14.20 29.76
C ILE A 196 -16.53 -15.03 29.53
N PHE A 197 -16.56 -15.90 28.52
CA PHE A 197 -17.71 -16.77 28.22
C PHE A 197 -17.68 -18.11 28.93
N HIS A 198 -16.60 -18.42 29.67
CA HIS A 198 -16.38 -19.75 30.26
C HIS A 198 -16.37 -19.70 31.79
N LYS A 199 -17.17 -20.56 32.42
CA LYS A 199 -17.18 -20.70 33.89
C LYS A 199 -15.87 -21.27 34.46
N ASN A 200 -15.13 -22.01 33.63
CA ASN A 200 -13.83 -22.60 33.98
C ASN A 200 -12.84 -22.41 32.85
N PRO A 201 -12.23 -21.21 32.72
CA PRO A 201 -11.29 -20.92 31.67
C PRO A 201 -10.09 -21.86 31.57
N ALA A 202 -9.58 -22.34 32.74
CA ALA A 202 -8.43 -23.22 32.77
C ALA A 202 -8.70 -24.58 32.10
N HIS A 203 -9.92 -25.08 32.20
CA HIS A 203 -10.32 -26.33 31.52
C HIS A 203 -10.39 -26.12 29.98
N GLN A 204 -10.93 -25.00 29.54
CA GLN A 204 -11.03 -24.68 28.10
C GLN A 204 -9.65 -24.50 27.46
N ARG A 205 -8.73 -23.82 28.15
CA ARG A 205 -7.35 -23.63 27.68
C ARG A 205 -6.54 -24.91 27.54
N GLN A 206 -6.97 -26.02 28.22
CA GLN A 206 -6.35 -27.33 28.05
C GLN A 206 -6.86 -28.09 26.83
N LEU A 207 -7.96 -27.63 26.22
CA LEU A 207 -8.59 -28.26 25.05
C LEU A 207 -8.19 -27.57 23.75
N LEU A 208 -7.63 -26.37 23.83
CA LEU A 208 -7.13 -25.57 22.72
C LEU A 208 -5.61 -25.70 22.59
#